data_e0ec33cddbe593b52713123ca7086f0e
#
_entry.id   e0ec33cddbe593b52713123ca7086f0e
#
_cell.length_a   1.000
_cell.length_b   1.000
_cell.length_c   1.000
_cell.angle_alpha   90.00
_cell.angle_beta   90.00
_cell.angle_gamma   90.00
#
_symmetry.space_group_name_H-M   'P 1'
#
loop_
_entity.id
_entity.type
_entity.pdbx_description
1 polymer ?
#
loop_
_entity_poly.entity_id
_entity_poly.type
_entity_poly.pdbx_seq_one_letter_code
_entity_poly.pdbx_strand_id
1 'polypeptide(L)'
;MSSDTAPIASIPARVTVEQLAAALRLDLTEVQAVLEARAEISSPDDVLGPDLAMAVARALGVPLNVEARDMALEVLYQLETGGEAGDLHDLKGRVGFLVNGVIGHKEELDHEIESASEHWSVARMPILDRSILRIGLFELRHSKETPTAVVVSEAVRLAQTYSTERSGSFVNGVLASLARTAQG
;
A
#
# COMPACT_ATOMS: atom_id res chain seq x y z
N MET A 1 -5.89 -0.48 36.86
CA MET A 1 -6.45 -1.45 35.89
C MET A 1 -5.85 -1.09 34.54
N SER A 2 -4.75 -1.77 34.20
CA SER A 2 -4.08 -1.57 32.88
C SER A 2 -4.96 -2.18 31.81
N SER A 3 -5.48 -1.34 30.93
CA SER A 3 -6.14 -1.80 29.71
C SER A 3 -5.05 -2.42 28.84
N ASP A 4 -4.95 -3.74 28.91
CA ASP A 4 -4.15 -4.54 27.98
C ASP A 4 -4.89 -4.50 26.62
N THR A 5 -4.70 -3.39 25.89
CA THR A 5 -5.19 -3.29 24.52
C THR A 5 -4.24 -4.12 23.68
N ALA A 6 -4.66 -5.33 23.33
CA ALA A 6 -3.91 -6.17 22.38
C ALA A 6 -3.51 -5.34 21.17
N PRO A 7 -2.27 -5.43 20.68
CA PRO A 7 -1.84 -4.66 19.53
C PRO A 7 -2.74 -5.00 18.33
N ILE A 8 -3.25 -3.95 17.69
CA ILE A 8 -4.06 -4.09 16.46
C ILE A 8 -3.16 -4.71 15.40
N ALA A 9 -3.59 -5.84 14.82
CA ALA A 9 -2.86 -6.46 13.72
C ALA A 9 -2.83 -5.52 12.51
N SER A 10 -1.67 -5.36 11.89
CA SER A 10 -1.50 -4.58 10.67
C SER A 10 -1.04 -5.51 9.55
N ILE A 11 -1.65 -5.38 8.37
CA ILE A 11 -1.34 -6.20 7.21
C ILE A 11 -1.16 -5.33 5.96
N PRO A 12 -0.44 -5.83 4.94
CA PRO A 12 -0.48 -5.31 3.58
C PRO A 12 -1.89 -5.36 2.97
N ALA A 13 -2.13 -4.61 1.90
CA ALA A 13 -3.43 -4.61 1.21
C ALA A 13 -3.77 -5.97 0.55
N ARG A 14 -2.77 -6.79 0.25
CA ARG A 14 -2.95 -8.15 -0.28
C ARG A 14 -2.21 -9.15 0.59
N VAL A 15 -2.94 -10.12 1.10
CA VAL A 15 -2.40 -11.18 1.97
C VAL A 15 -2.98 -12.52 1.56
N THR A 16 -2.21 -13.61 1.74
CA THR A 16 -2.79 -14.95 1.61
C THR A 16 -3.66 -15.26 2.83
N VAL A 17 -4.54 -16.26 2.69
CA VAL A 17 -5.38 -16.75 3.79
C VAL A 17 -4.50 -17.17 4.98
N GLU A 18 -3.38 -17.84 4.72
CA GLU A 18 -2.40 -18.23 5.73
C GLU A 18 -1.75 -17.02 6.42
N GLN A 19 -1.33 -16.01 5.63
CA GLN A 19 -0.74 -14.78 6.18
C GLN A 19 -1.75 -14.00 7.04
N LEU A 20 -3.02 -13.97 6.64
CA LEU A 20 -4.08 -13.35 7.43
C LEU A 20 -4.27 -14.08 8.76
N ALA A 21 -4.36 -15.41 8.75
CA ALA A 21 -4.48 -16.22 9.97
C ALA A 21 -3.32 -15.97 10.92
N ALA A 22 -2.08 -15.97 10.40
CA ALA A 22 -0.89 -15.67 11.19
C ALA A 22 -0.92 -14.26 11.80
N ALA A 23 -1.31 -13.24 11.03
CA ALA A 23 -1.42 -11.85 11.49
C ALA A 23 -2.48 -11.69 12.59
N LEU A 24 -3.62 -12.38 12.46
CA LEU A 24 -4.70 -12.38 13.43
C LEU A 24 -4.38 -13.25 14.65
N ARG A 25 -3.33 -14.08 14.61
CA ARG A 25 -2.97 -15.09 15.63
C ARG A 25 -4.08 -16.10 15.87
N LEU A 26 -4.71 -16.54 14.78
CA LEU A 26 -5.79 -17.52 14.76
C LEU A 26 -5.36 -18.76 13.98
N ASP A 27 -6.08 -19.87 14.18
CA ASP A 27 -5.88 -21.06 13.37
C ASP A 27 -6.38 -20.83 11.93
N LEU A 28 -5.64 -21.37 10.97
CA LEU A 28 -6.00 -21.28 9.55
C LEU A 28 -7.43 -21.78 9.29
N THR A 29 -7.85 -22.83 9.99
CA THR A 29 -9.20 -23.41 9.88
C THR A 29 -10.31 -22.45 10.30
N GLU A 30 -10.06 -21.57 11.27
CA GLU A 30 -11.04 -20.56 11.70
C GLU A 30 -11.25 -19.50 10.61
N VAL A 31 -10.16 -19.04 9.98
CA VAL A 31 -10.21 -18.09 8.87
C VAL A 31 -10.89 -18.70 7.66
N GLN A 32 -10.52 -19.95 7.30
CA GLN A 32 -11.12 -20.68 6.19
C GLN A 32 -12.63 -20.90 6.39
N ALA A 33 -13.07 -21.27 7.59
CA ALA A 33 -14.48 -21.46 7.89
C ALA A 33 -15.33 -20.19 7.65
N VAL A 34 -14.78 -19.00 7.95
CA VAL A 34 -15.47 -17.73 7.67
C VAL A 34 -15.53 -17.46 6.17
N LEU A 35 -14.47 -17.76 5.43
CA LEU A 35 -14.43 -17.59 3.96
C LEU A 35 -15.40 -18.55 3.27
N GLU A 36 -15.44 -19.82 3.65
CA GLU A 36 -16.37 -20.82 3.12
C GLU A 36 -17.84 -20.44 3.40
N ALA A 37 -18.13 -19.95 4.61
CA ALA A 37 -19.48 -19.48 4.96
C ALA A 37 -19.94 -18.28 4.11
N ARG A 38 -19.00 -17.56 3.50
CA ARG A 38 -19.25 -16.43 2.59
C ARG A 38 -19.24 -16.84 1.11
N ALA A 39 -19.06 -18.13 0.82
CA ALA A 39 -18.83 -18.67 -0.53
C ALA A 39 -17.62 -18.04 -1.26
N GLU A 40 -16.62 -17.66 -0.49
CA GLU A 40 -15.34 -17.10 -0.97
C GLU A 40 -14.27 -18.20 -1.03
N ILE A 41 -13.07 -17.82 -1.49
CA ILE A 41 -11.93 -18.70 -1.64
C ILE A 41 -11.51 -19.30 -0.28
N SER A 42 -10.99 -20.51 -0.25
CA SER A 42 -10.63 -21.20 0.99
C SER A 42 -9.25 -21.86 1.00
N SER A 43 -8.49 -21.79 -0.10
CA SER A 43 -7.12 -22.30 -0.13
C SER A 43 -6.18 -21.43 0.71
N PRO A 44 -5.21 -22.00 1.44
CA PRO A 44 -4.23 -21.22 2.22
C PRO A 44 -3.45 -20.19 1.40
N ASP A 45 -3.18 -20.49 0.13
CA ASP A 45 -2.41 -19.64 -0.78
C ASP A 45 -3.26 -18.60 -1.54
N ASP A 46 -4.59 -18.65 -1.38
CA ASP A 46 -5.47 -17.69 -2.04
C ASP A 46 -5.24 -16.28 -1.52
N VAL A 47 -5.13 -15.31 -2.44
CA VAL A 47 -4.85 -13.91 -2.10
C VAL A 47 -6.13 -13.15 -1.84
N LEU A 48 -6.23 -12.58 -0.67
CA LEU A 48 -7.35 -11.74 -0.24
C LEU A 48 -7.01 -10.26 -0.46
N GLY A 49 -8.00 -9.52 -1.00
CA GLY A 49 -7.96 -8.07 -0.99
C GLY A 49 -8.29 -7.49 0.38
N PRO A 50 -8.07 -6.16 0.58
CA PRO A 50 -8.19 -5.51 1.87
C PRO A 50 -9.61 -5.60 2.45
N ASP A 51 -10.63 -5.43 1.63
CA ASP A 51 -12.02 -5.45 2.08
C ASP A 51 -12.43 -6.81 2.62
N LEU A 52 -12.03 -7.89 1.93
CA LEU A 52 -12.31 -9.25 2.35
C LEU A 52 -11.52 -9.61 3.61
N ALA A 53 -10.24 -9.24 3.69
CA ALA A 53 -9.43 -9.44 4.88
C ALA A 53 -10.01 -8.73 6.11
N MET A 54 -10.45 -7.47 5.96
CA MET A 54 -11.12 -6.72 7.03
C MET A 54 -12.48 -7.33 7.41
N ALA A 55 -13.26 -7.81 6.43
CA ALA A 55 -14.54 -8.45 6.69
C ALA A 55 -14.39 -9.76 7.47
N VAL A 56 -13.35 -10.56 7.15
CA VAL A 56 -13.01 -11.79 7.88
C VAL A 56 -12.57 -11.47 9.31
N ALA A 57 -11.64 -10.54 9.49
CA ALA A 57 -11.17 -10.12 10.81
C ALA A 57 -12.33 -9.61 11.69
N ARG A 58 -13.25 -8.82 11.11
CA ARG A 58 -14.46 -8.34 11.80
C ARG A 58 -15.36 -9.48 12.22
N ALA A 59 -15.58 -10.48 11.36
CA ALA A 59 -16.41 -11.64 11.67
C ALA A 59 -15.82 -12.48 12.82
N LEU A 60 -14.49 -12.52 12.92
CA LEU A 60 -13.74 -13.20 13.98
C LEU A 60 -13.53 -12.34 15.24
N GLY A 61 -14.01 -11.09 15.24
CA GLY A 61 -13.91 -10.18 16.38
C GLY A 61 -12.50 -9.65 16.65
N VAL A 62 -11.58 -9.76 15.67
CA VAL A 62 -10.19 -9.30 15.79
C VAL A 62 -10.02 -7.95 15.12
N PRO A 63 -9.49 -6.93 15.83
CA PRO A 63 -9.21 -5.64 15.20
C PRO A 63 -8.05 -5.78 14.21
N LEU A 64 -8.29 -5.36 12.96
CA LEU A 64 -7.33 -5.40 11.89
C LEU A 64 -7.19 -4.01 11.26
N ASN A 65 -5.97 -3.61 10.96
CA ASN A 65 -5.67 -2.41 10.18
C ASN A 65 -4.90 -2.80 8.92
N VAL A 66 -5.28 -2.21 7.80
CA VAL A 66 -4.53 -2.32 6.56
C VAL A 66 -3.66 -1.08 6.41
N GLU A 67 -2.40 -1.26 6.06
CA GLU A 67 -1.46 -0.15 5.94
C GLU A 67 -1.93 0.86 4.90
N ALA A 68 -1.94 2.15 5.27
CA ALA A 68 -2.51 3.19 4.43
C ALA A 68 -1.80 3.35 3.08
N ARG A 69 -0.49 3.09 3.02
CA ARG A 69 0.28 3.13 1.77
C ARG A 69 -0.06 1.96 0.86
N ASP A 70 -0.27 0.80 1.44
CA ASP A 70 -0.69 -0.41 0.71
C ASP A 70 -2.08 -0.22 0.11
N MET A 71 -3.02 0.33 0.89
CA MET A 71 -4.35 0.69 0.41
C MET A 71 -4.30 1.75 -0.70
N ALA A 72 -3.48 2.79 -0.53
CA ALA A 72 -3.32 3.82 -1.55
C ALA A 72 -2.74 3.25 -2.86
N LEU A 73 -1.77 2.35 -2.76
CA LEU A 73 -1.19 1.67 -3.92
C LEU A 73 -2.25 0.82 -4.66
N GLU A 74 -3.06 0.06 -3.92
CA GLU A 74 -4.14 -0.74 -4.51
C GLU A 74 -5.15 0.15 -5.26
N VAL A 75 -5.62 1.24 -4.64
CA VAL A 75 -6.56 2.18 -5.27
C VAL A 75 -5.97 2.80 -6.54
N LEU A 76 -4.72 3.28 -6.48
CA LEU A 76 -4.05 3.87 -7.64
C LEU A 76 -3.84 2.84 -8.76
N TYR A 77 -3.52 1.60 -8.43
CA TYR A 77 -3.41 0.51 -9.40
C TYR A 77 -4.75 0.23 -10.09
N GLN A 78 -5.85 0.15 -9.33
CA GLN A 78 -7.19 -0.04 -9.89
C GLN A 78 -7.58 1.10 -10.84
N LEU A 79 -7.30 2.34 -10.48
CA LEU A 79 -7.55 3.50 -11.35
C LEU A 79 -6.79 3.43 -12.68
N GLU A 80 -5.54 2.97 -12.66
CA GLU A 80 -4.73 2.88 -13.89
C GLU A 80 -5.07 1.68 -14.76
N THR A 81 -5.59 0.60 -14.18
CA THR A 81 -5.96 -0.63 -14.90
C THR A 81 -7.42 -0.66 -15.35
N GLY A 82 -8.22 0.37 -15.01
CA GLY A 82 -9.65 0.43 -15.30
C GLY A 82 -10.48 -0.50 -14.41
N GLY A 83 -9.96 -0.89 -13.24
CA GLY A 83 -10.66 -1.65 -12.23
C GLY A 83 -11.62 -0.79 -11.38
N GLU A 84 -12.32 -1.43 -10.46
CA GLU A 84 -13.23 -0.77 -9.53
C GLU A 84 -12.44 -0.20 -8.34
N ALA A 85 -12.12 1.09 -8.40
CA ALA A 85 -11.40 1.78 -7.32
C ALA A 85 -12.32 2.24 -6.17
N GLY A 86 -13.62 1.95 -6.24
CA GLY A 86 -14.61 2.49 -5.32
C GLY A 86 -14.84 4.01 -5.47
N ASP A 87 -15.60 4.61 -4.57
CA ASP A 87 -15.80 6.07 -4.57
C ASP A 87 -14.62 6.75 -3.88
N LEU A 88 -13.86 7.53 -4.64
CA LEU A 88 -12.70 8.27 -4.14
C LEU A 88 -13.07 9.31 -3.06
N HIS A 89 -14.33 9.79 -3.06
CA HIS A 89 -14.83 10.71 -2.04
C HIS A 89 -15.01 10.07 -0.67
N ASP A 90 -15.14 8.76 -0.62
CA ASP A 90 -15.25 8.00 0.63
C ASP A 90 -13.90 7.69 1.28
N LEU A 91 -12.79 7.89 0.56
CA LEU A 91 -11.45 7.69 1.08
C LEU A 91 -11.12 8.76 2.13
N LYS A 92 -10.90 8.32 3.37
CA LYS A 92 -10.64 9.21 4.52
C LYS A 92 -9.26 8.98 5.12
N GLY A 93 -8.87 9.90 6.00
CA GLY A 93 -7.61 9.79 6.74
C GLY A 93 -6.39 9.73 5.83
N ARG A 94 -5.43 8.89 6.21
CA ARG A 94 -4.15 8.77 5.49
C ARG A 94 -4.30 8.24 4.07
N VAL A 95 -5.21 7.30 3.83
CA VAL A 95 -5.47 6.75 2.48
C VAL A 95 -5.97 7.85 1.55
N GLY A 96 -7.00 8.58 1.97
CA GLY A 96 -7.55 9.71 1.19
C GLY A 96 -6.50 10.80 0.92
N PHE A 97 -5.68 11.13 1.92
CA PHE A 97 -4.57 12.07 1.76
C PHE A 97 -3.59 11.63 0.66
N LEU A 98 -3.17 10.37 0.67
CA LEU A 98 -2.21 9.83 -0.31
C LEU A 98 -2.81 9.74 -1.70
N VAL A 99 -4.00 9.13 -1.85
CA VAL A 99 -4.64 8.91 -3.16
C VAL A 99 -5.00 10.24 -3.82
N ASN A 100 -5.75 11.09 -3.11
CA ASN A 100 -6.17 12.39 -3.67
C ASN A 100 -4.98 13.32 -3.91
N GLY A 101 -3.97 13.25 -3.06
CA GLY A 101 -2.73 13.99 -3.23
C GLY A 101 -1.97 13.57 -4.48
N VAL A 102 -1.78 12.28 -4.71
CA VAL A 102 -1.13 11.76 -5.92
C VAL A 102 -1.92 12.13 -7.17
N ILE A 103 -3.25 11.99 -7.15
CA ILE A 103 -4.09 12.35 -8.31
C ILE A 103 -4.00 13.85 -8.60
N GLY A 104 -4.09 14.69 -7.56
CA GLY A 104 -4.08 16.16 -7.72
C GLY A 104 -2.74 16.74 -8.17
N HIS A 105 -1.62 16.05 -7.89
CA HIS A 105 -0.26 16.49 -8.24
C HIS A 105 0.41 15.60 -9.30
N LYS A 106 -0.36 14.78 -10.01
CA LYS A 106 0.18 13.74 -10.89
C LYS A 106 1.20 14.24 -11.91
N GLU A 107 0.90 15.34 -12.60
CA GLU A 107 1.77 15.90 -13.64
C GLU A 107 3.08 16.43 -13.06
N GLU A 108 3.03 17.10 -11.91
CA GLU A 108 4.19 17.61 -11.18
C GLU A 108 5.08 16.47 -10.68
N LEU A 109 4.47 15.46 -10.05
CA LEU A 109 5.18 14.28 -9.58
C LEU A 109 5.86 13.52 -10.72
N ASP A 110 5.16 13.32 -11.83
CA ASP A 110 5.71 12.62 -13.00
C ASP A 110 6.91 13.37 -13.57
N HIS A 111 6.84 14.69 -13.65
CA HIS A 111 7.96 15.53 -14.13
C HIS A 111 9.20 15.41 -13.22
N GLU A 112 9.02 15.48 -11.91
CA GLU A 112 10.13 15.32 -10.96
C GLU A 112 10.73 13.89 -11.02
N ILE A 113 9.89 12.86 -11.11
CA ILE A 113 10.34 11.46 -11.21
C ILE A 113 11.15 11.26 -12.51
N GLU A 114 10.69 11.75 -13.64
CA GLU A 114 11.41 11.66 -14.92
C GLU A 114 12.77 12.36 -14.86
N SER A 115 12.83 13.52 -14.22
CA SER A 115 14.08 14.28 -14.06
C SER A 115 15.10 13.51 -13.19
N ALA A 116 14.64 12.78 -12.16
CA ALA A 116 15.49 12.03 -11.25
C ALA A 116 15.86 10.62 -11.74
N SER A 117 15.10 10.08 -12.69
CA SER A 117 15.29 8.74 -13.26
C SER A 117 16.14 8.70 -14.53
N GLU A 118 17.05 9.67 -14.70
CA GLU A 118 17.91 9.78 -15.88
C GLU A 118 17.12 9.82 -17.21
N HIS A 119 16.01 10.54 -17.19
CA HIS A 119 15.07 10.69 -18.32
C HIS A 119 14.31 9.43 -18.72
N TRP A 120 14.21 8.46 -17.80
CA TRP A 120 13.31 7.35 -18.06
C TRP A 120 11.85 7.78 -17.88
N SER A 121 11.09 7.75 -18.97
CA SER A 121 9.69 8.19 -18.96
C SER A 121 8.84 7.39 -18.01
N VAL A 122 8.08 8.07 -17.15
CA VAL A 122 7.12 7.48 -16.21
C VAL A 122 6.10 6.58 -16.92
N ALA A 123 5.70 6.96 -18.16
CA ALA A 123 4.78 6.16 -18.97
C ALA A 123 5.31 4.75 -19.32
N ARG A 124 6.64 4.55 -19.31
CA ARG A 124 7.29 3.26 -19.59
C ARG A 124 7.59 2.45 -18.33
N MET A 125 7.43 3.03 -17.14
CA MET A 125 7.62 2.32 -15.89
C MET A 125 6.47 1.33 -15.65
N PRO A 126 6.72 0.19 -15.00
CA PRO A 126 5.67 -0.67 -14.49
C PRO A 126 4.67 0.14 -13.65
N ILE A 127 3.38 -0.18 -13.76
CA ILE A 127 2.31 0.57 -13.07
C ILE A 127 2.57 0.65 -11.56
N LEU A 128 3.00 -0.46 -10.95
CA LEU A 128 3.31 -0.50 -9.52
C LEU A 128 4.49 0.42 -9.17
N ASP A 129 5.58 0.37 -9.93
CA ASP A 129 6.77 1.19 -9.65
C ASP A 129 6.45 2.68 -9.73
N ARG A 130 5.76 3.14 -10.79
CA ARG A 130 5.40 4.56 -10.92
C ARG A 130 4.38 5.01 -9.85
N SER A 131 3.44 4.15 -9.45
CA SER A 131 2.50 4.47 -8.38
C SER A 131 3.19 4.58 -7.02
N ILE A 132 4.13 3.68 -6.73
CA ILE A 132 4.97 3.72 -5.52
C ILE A 132 5.85 4.98 -5.50
N LEU A 133 6.48 5.32 -6.61
CA LEU A 133 7.27 6.54 -6.72
C LEU A 133 6.43 7.80 -6.49
N ARG A 134 5.22 7.87 -7.07
CA ARG A 134 4.29 8.98 -6.86
C ARG A 134 3.87 9.10 -5.40
N ILE A 135 3.52 7.99 -4.73
CA ILE A 135 3.18 7.99 -3.30
C ILE A 135 4.37 8.49 -2.48
N GLY A 136 5.56 7.93 -2.69
CA GLY A 136 6.77 8.30 -1.95
C GLY A 136 7.14 9.76 -2.16
N LEU A 137 7.15 10.24 -3.39
CA LEU A 137 7.47 11.63 -3.69
C LEU A 137 6.43 12.59 -3.12
N PHE A 138 5.14 12.27 -3.23
CA PHE A 138 4.08 13.07 -2.62
C PHE A 138 4.28 13.17 -1.10
N GLU A 139 4.60 12.09 -0.41
CA GLU A 139 4.91 12.13 1.02
C GLU A 139 6.14 12.97 1.33
N LEU A 140 7.21 12.86 0.56
CA LEU A 140 8.42 13.68 0.73
C LEU A 140 8.14 15.19 0.65
N ARG A 141 7.17 15.60 -0.19
CA ARG A 141 6.79 16.99 -0.40
C ARG A 141 5.75 17.51 0.61
N HIS A 142 4.79 16.68 0.96
CA HIS A 142 3.57 17.12 1.66
C HIS A 142 3.40 16.55 3.09
N SER A 143 4.23 15.59 3.52
CA SER A 143 4.13 14.92 4.82
C SER A 143 5.27 15.32 5.76
N LYS A 144 5.22 16.55 6.29
CA LYS A 144 6.28 17.12 7.14
C LYS A 144 6.58 16.30 8.41
N GLU A 145 5.60 15.55 8.90
CA GLU A 145 5.72 14.75 10.12
C GLU A 145 6.38 13.38 9.88
N THR A 146 6.47 12.93 8.63
CA THR A 146 7.07 11.63 8.29
C THR A 146 8.54 11.82 7.93
N PRO A 147 9.48 11.22 8.68
CA PRO A 147 10.91 11.32 8.34
C PRO A 147 11.18 10.77 6.94
N THR A 148 12.04 11.45 6.19
CA THR A 148 12.47 11.04 4.82
C THR A 148 12.91 9.59 4.75
N ALA A 149 13.69 9.12 5.72
CA ALA A 149 14.16 7.72 5.76
C ALA A 149 13.01 6.73 5.86
N VAL A 150 11.94 7.06 6.59
CA VAL A 150 10.73 6.23 6.71
C VAL A 150 9.98 6.19 5.38
N VAL A 151 9.80 7.33 4.72
CA VAL A 151 9.13 7.38 3.40
C VAL A 151 9.86 6.50 2.39
N VAL A 152 11.20 6.64 2.30
CA VAL A 152 12.00 5.86 1.35
C VAL A 152 11.97 4.37 1.68
N SER A 153 12.14 3.99 2.96
CA SER A 153 12.12 2.58 3.36
C SER A 153 10.76 1.91 3.10
N GLU A 154 9.67 2.63 3.34
CA GLU A 154 8.32 2.12 3.05
C GLU A 154 8.04 1.96 1.55
N ALA A 155 8.48 2.91 0.73
CA ALA A 155 8.38 2.79 -0.72
C ALA A 155 9.18 1.58 -1.25
N VAL A 156 10.38 1.34 -0.70
CA VAL A 156 11.19 0.14 -1.02
C VAL A 156 10.47 -1.14 -0.60
N ARG A 157 9.87 -1.16 0.60
CA ARG A 157 9.06 -2.28 1.07
C ARG A 157 7.90 -2.59 0.10
N LEU A 158 7.15 -1.57 -0.31
CA LEU A 158 6.06 -1.73 -1.28
C LEU A 158 6.57 -2.32 -2.59
N ALA A 159 7.68 -1.80 -3.13
CA ALA A 159 8.26 -2.29 -4.37
C ALA A 159 8.72 -3.75 -4.27
N GLN A 160 9.33 -4.15 -3.15
CA GLN A 160 9.74 -5.53 -2.89
C GLN A 160 8.55 -6.47 -2.70
N THR A 161 7.44 -5.98 -2.13
CA THR A 161 6.24 -6.78 -1.86
C THR A 161 5.40 -7.00 -3.10
N TYR A 162 5.24 -5.96 -3.93
CA TYR A 162 4.21 -5.95 -4.98
C TYR A 162 4.76 -5.90 -6.41
N SER A 163 6.03 -5.57 -6.60
CA SER A 163 6.59 -5.41 -7.93
C SER A 163 7.70 -6.44 -8.23
N THR A 164 8.66 -6.08 -9.06
CA THR A 164 9.73 -6.98 -9.47
C THR A 164 10.91 -6.98 -8.49
N GLU A 165 11.75 -8.02 -8.53
CA GLU A 165 12.96 -8.13 -7.70
C GLU A 165 13.86 -6.89 -7.80
N ARG A 166 13.91 -6.22 -8.96
CA ARG A 166 14.73 -5.03 -9.20
C ARG A 166 14.07 -3.72 -8.78
N SER A 167 12.77 -3.73 -8.57
CA SER A 167 12.00 -2.51 -8.30
C SER A 167 12.40 -1.83 -7.00
N GLY A 168 12.74 -2.60 -5.96
CA GLY A 168 13.17 -2.04 -4.67
C GLY A 168 14.42 -1.15 -4.79
N SER A 169 15.45 -1.60 -5.52
CA SER A 169 16.67 -0.82 -5.74
C SER A 169 16.43 0.40 -6.64
N PHE A 170 15.60 0.26 -7.67
CA PHE A 170 15.22 1.36 -8.55
C PHE A 170 14.46 2.46 -7.80
N VAL A 171 13.41 2.10 -7.07
CA VAL A 171 12.61 3.04 -6.25
C VAL A 171 13.48 3.76 -5.21
N ASN A 172 14.38 3.02 -4.54
CA ASN A 172 15.32 3.61 -3.60
C ASN A 172 16.22 4.66 -4.26
N GLY A 173 16.79 4.35 -5.42
CA GLY A 173 17.69 5.26 -6.15
C GLY A 173 16.99 6.57 -6.52
N VAL A 174 15.79 6.48 -7.11
CA VAL A 174 15.01 7.65 -7.54
C VAL A 174 14.58 8.51 -6.34
N LEU A 175 13.96 7.91 -5.32
CA LEU A 175 13.49 8.68 -4.15
C LEU A 175 14.63 9.27 -3.31
N ALA A 176 15.75 8.56 -3.16
CA ALA A 176 16.90 9.11 -2.48
C ALA A 176 17.53 10.30 -3.25
N SER A 177 17.49 10.29 -4.57
CA SER A 177 17.90 11.44 -5.39
C SER A 177 16.98 12.63 -5.17
N LEU A 178 15.66 12.43 -5.27
CA LEU A 178 14.64 13.46 -5.06
C LEU A 178 14.63 14.04 -3.64
N ALA A 179 14.93 13.21 -2.64
CA ALA A 179 15.04 13.67 -1.26
C ALA A 179 16.21 14.62 -1.03
N ARG A 180 17.33 14.42 -1.73
CA ARG A 180 18.52 15.30 -1.65
C ARG A 180 18.26 16.67 -2.27
N THR A 181 17.54 16.73 -3.40
CA THR A 181 17.21 17.99 -4.07
C THR A 181 16.20 18.86 -3.30
N ALA A 182 15.44 18.26 -2.38
CA ALA A 182 14.49 18.99 -1.55
C ALA A 182 15.11 19.70 -0.34
N GLN A 183 16.36 19.38 -0.01
CA GLN A 183 17.07 19.94 1.17
C GLN A 183 18.10 21.04 0.81
N GLY A 184 18.27 21.35 -0.45
CA GLY A 184 19.15 22.43 -0.97
C GLY A 184 18.33 23.61 -1.46
#